data_1877f82cc38d757f46bd17938d5263ac
#
_entry.id   1877f82cc38d757f46bd17938d5263ac
#
_cell.length_a   1.000
_cell.length_b   1.000
_cell.length_c   1.000
_cell.angle_alpha   90.00
_cell.angle_beta   90.00
_cell.angle_gamma   90.00
#
_symmetry.space_group_name_H-M   'P 1'
#
loop_
_entity.id
_entity.type
_entity.pdbx_description
1 polymer ?
#
loop_
_entity_poly.entity_id
_entity_poly.type
_entity_poly.pdbx_seq_one_letter_code
_entity_poly.pdbx_strand_id
1 'polypeptide(L)'
;MKIRNNTLMVIFFLVIILLLAGGVWGLLHSINLGIMQFQSEVAPLQGLAQKMSTQVSQLANPTPTILADPITIIHSVRSLARLETIQYSVEKVITAESGQAPFGFLFGDKLLLVAHGIVIAGVDLEKLKPQDLQLENGVLLVKLPSPEIFVATLDNDKTYVYNRETGLLTKGNVHLESDARRAAEEAIRQAAITDGILDLAKNNAESYLIRLFLALGYRDVVFQ
;
A
#
# COMPACT_ATOMS: atom_id res chain seq x y z
N MET A 1 50.77 -88.02 29.94
CA MET A 1 49.53 -87.30 30.30
C MET A 1 49.93 -85.89 30.75
N LYS A 2 50.63 -85.11 29.94
CA LYS A 2 51.15 -83.76 30.25
C LYS A 2 50.66 -82.65 29.29
N ILE A 3 49.89 -83.04 28.30
CA ILE A 3 49.41 -82.10 27.26
C ILE A 3 48.11 -81.35 27.61
N ARG A 4 47.36 -81.84 28.58
CA ARG A 4 46.03 -81.33 28.96
C ARG A 4 46.06 -80.07 29.81
N ASN A 5 47.10 -79.74 30.50
CA ASN A 5 47.26 -78.52 31.28
C ASN A 5 47.66 -77.32 30.40
N ASN A 6 48.45 -77.50 29.35
CA ASN A 6 48.82 -76.39 28.47
C ASN A 6 47.68 -75.91 27.61
N THR A 7 46.74 -76.78 27.20
CA THR A 7 45.55 -76.42 26.42
C THR A 7 44.55 -75.62 27.25
N LEU A 8 44.41 -75.98 28.51
CA LEU A 8 43.58 -75.24 29.46
C LEU A 8 44.13 -73.82 29.74
N MET A 9 45.43 -73.71 29.85
CA MET A 9 46.13 -72.44 30.06
C MET A 9 46.07 -71.53 28.85
N VAL A 10 46.13 -72.06 27.62
CA VAL A 10 45.95 -71.30 26.40
C VAL A 10 44.53 -70.84 26.22
N ILE A 11 43.52 -71.66 26.54
CA ILE A 11 42.07 -71.24 26.49
C ILE A 11 41.82 -70.16 27.53
N PHE A 12 42.39 -70.25 28.73
CA PHE A 12 42.20 -69.20 29.74
C PHE A 12 42.86 -67.87 29.32
N PHE A 13 44.00 -67.87 28.72
CA PHE A 13 44.64 -66.64 28.14
C PHE A 13 43.83 -66.09 26.99
N LEU A 14 43.30 -66.91 26.10
CA LEU A 14 42.41 -66.46 25.03
C LEU A 14 41.12 -65.79 25.52
N VAL A 15 40.51 -66.35 26.59
CA VAL A 15 39.32 -65.76 27.22
C VAL A 15 39.65 -64.39 27.85
N ILE A 16 40.79 -64.27 28.52
CA ILE A 16 41.22 -62.98 29.11
C ILE A 16 41.49 -61.93 28.01
N ILE A 17 42.15 -62.31 26.89
CA ILE A 17 42.39 -61.41 25.78
C ILE A 17 41.08 -60.98 25.16
N LEU A 18 40.11 -61.86 25.02
CA LEU A 18 38.77 -61.56 24.45
C LEU A 18 37.97 -60.63 25.40
N LEU A 19 38.04 -60.78 26.71
CA LEU A 19 37.42 -59.88 27.70
C LEU A 19 38.09 -58.51 27.70
N LEU A 20 39.42 -58.46 27.62
CA LEU A 20 40.13 -57.18 27.52
C LEU A 20 39.84 -56.45 26.20
N ALA A 21 39.80 -57.17 25.08
CA ALA A 21 39.45 -56.60 23.78
C ALA A 21 38.01 -56.08 23.77
N GLY A 22 37.05 -56.83 24.38
CA GLY A 22 35.63 -56.39 24.51
C GLY A 22 35.48 -55.17 25.43
N GLY A 23 36.27 -55.14 26.53
CA GLY A 23 36.29 -53.98 27.45
C GLY A 23 36.81 -52.67 26.76
N VAL A 24 37.94 -52.81 26.01
CA VAL A 24 38.51 -51.67 25.26
C VAL A 24 37.55 -51.21 24.17
N TRP A 25 36.92 -52.15 23.45
CA TRP A 25 35.96 -51.81 22.41
C TRP A 25 34.71 -51.12 22.96
N GLY A 26 34.21 -51.58 24.10
CA GLY A 26 33.10 -50.95 24.85
C GLY A 26 33.40 -49.52 25.27
N LEU A 27 34.62 -49.30 25.81
CA LEU A 27 35.11 -47.96 26.21
C LEU A 27 35.24 -47.03 25.02
N LEU A 28 35.81 -47.47 23.91
CA LEU A 28 35.92 -46.67 22.70
C LEU A 28 34.58 -46.34 22.09
N HIS A 29 33.62 -47.27 22.16
CA HIS A 29 32.26 -47.05 21.68
C HIS A 29 31.48 -46.06 22.55
N SER A 30 31.62 -46.11 23.87
CA SER A 30 30.99 -45.18 24.82
C SER A 30 31.56 -43.75 24.68
N ILE A 31 32.86 -43.59 24.38
CA ILE A 31 33.46 -42.28 24.13
C ILE A 31 32.91 -41.66 22.84
N ASN A 32 32.79 -42.46 21.76
CA ASN A 32 32.22 -41.97 20.49
C ASN A 32 30.74 -41.52 20.63
N LEU A 33 29.93 -42.23 21.39
CA LEU A 33 28.56 -41.85 21.67
C LEU A 33 28.48 -40.55 22.51
N GLY A 34 29.37 -40.39 23.51
CA GLY A 34 29.48 -39.18 24.31
C GLY A 34 29.85 -37.93 23.49
N ILE A 35 30.78 -38.08 22.54
CA ILE A 35 31.21 -36.97 21.67
C ILE A 35 30.06 -36.55 20.71
N MET A 36 29.28 -37.49 20.16
CA MET A 36 28.15 -37.18 19.31
C MET A 36 27.02 -36.46 20.07
N GLN A 37 26.74 -36.86 21.30
CA GLN A 37 25.77 -36.18 22.13
C GLN A 37 26.18 -34.74 22.51
N PHE A 38 27.45 -34.54 22.82
CA PHE A 38 28.00 -33.22 23.14
C PHE A 38 27.92 -32.26 21.93
N GLN A 39 28.14 -32.76 20.71
CA GLN A 39 28.03 -31.96 19.51
C GLN A 39 26.61 -31.54 19.21
N SER A 40 25.60 -32.36 19.54
CA SER A 40 24.18 -32.01 19.31
C SER A 40 23.65 -30.97 20.30
N GLU A 41 24.22 -30.89 21.50
CA GLU A 41 23.80 -29.88 22.50
C GLU A 41 24.49 -28.51 22.28
N VAL A 42 25.68 -28.47 21.66
CA VAL A 42 26.40 -27.21 21.42
C VAL A 42 26.07 -26.60 20.05
N ALA A 43 25.47 -27.36 19.13
CA ALA A 43 25.05 -26.87 17.81
C ALA A 43 24.08 -25.67 17.87
N PRO A 44 23.05 -25.66 18.73
CA PRO A 44 22.15 -24.49 18.85
C PRO A 44 22.86 -23.26 19.44
N LEU A 45 23.86 -23.45 20.33
CA LEU A 45 24.64 -22.34 20.89
C LEU A 45 25.57 -21.70 19.87
N GLN A 46 26.16 -22.47 18.96
CA GLN A 46 26.96 -21.96 17.85
C GLN A 46 26.10 -21.16 16.86
N GLY A 47 24.87 -21.61 16.58
CA GLY A 47 23.91 -20.88 15.76
C GLY A 47 23.47 -19.56 16.39
N LEU A 48 23.31 -19.52 17.71
CA LEU A 48 23.00 -18.27 18.46
C LEU A 48 24.20 -17.32 18.46
N ALA A 49 25.42 -17.82 18.71
CA ALA A 49 26.63 -17.02 18.67
C ALA A 49 26.89 -16.42 17.27
N GLN A 50 26.62 -17.18 16.21
CA GLN A 50 26.73 -16.70 14.84
C GLN A 50 25.67 -15.65 14.50
N LYS A 51 24.42 -15.82 14.92
CA LYS A 51 23.36 -14.81 14.78
C LYS A 51 23.70 -13.53 15.56
N MET A 52 24.18 -13.66 16.78
CA MET A 52 24.60 -12.51 17.58
C MET A 52 25.80 -11.79 16.96
N SER A 53 26.81 -12.50 16.46
CA SER A 53 27.96 -11.88 15.80
C SER A 53 27.56 -11.17 14.50
N THR A 54 26.61 -11.73 13.74
CA THR A 54 26.08 -11.07 12.54
C THR A 54 25.29 -9.81 12.90
N GLN A 55 24.46 -9.84 13.96
CA GLN A 55 23.76 -8.66 14.44
C GLN A 55 24.71 -7.58 14.97
N VAL A 56 25.73 -7.98 15.74
CA VAL A 56 26.73 -7.04 16.24
C VAL A 56 27.56 -6.45 15.10
N SER A 57 27.92 -7.23 14.08
CA SER A 57 28.64 -6.71 12.91
C SER A 57 27.77 -5.77 12.06
N GLN A 58 26.46 -6.00 11.98
CA GLN A 58 25.53 -5.07 11.34
C GLN A 58 25.35 -3.77 12.12
N LEU A 59 25.38 -3.84 13.46
CA LEU A 59 25.35 -2.66 14.33
C LEU A 59 26.68 -1.87 14.33
N ALA A 60 27.81 -2.58 14.24
CA ALA A 60 29.13 -1.98 14.21
C ALA A 60 29.50 -1.38 12.83
N ASN A 61 28.93 -1.94 11.76
CA ASN A 61 29.11 -1.47 10.39
C ASN A 61 27.72 -1.22 9.77
N PRO A 62 27.02 -0.16 10.17
CA PRO A 62 25.73 0.17 9.56
C PRO A 62 25.97 0.40 8.06
N THR A 63 25.26 -0.36 7.22
CA THR A 63 25.26 -0.11 5.78
C THR A 63 24.80 1.34 5.59
N PRO A 64 25.58 2.22 4.93
CA PRO A 64 25.15 3.58 4.71
C PRO A 64 23.83 3.55 3.91
N THR A 65 22.76 4.00 4.53
CA THR A 65 21.50 4.23 3.82
C THR A 65 21.72 5.46 2.95
N ILE A 66 21.91 5.25 1.66
CA ILE A 66 21.97 6.36 0.69
C ILE A 66 20.55 6.89 0.56
N LEU A 67 20.26 7.98 1.26
CA LEU A 67 19.01 8.72 1.04
C LEU A 67 19.05 9.26 -0.39
N ALA A 68 18.01 8.97 -1.16
CA ALA A 68 17.89 9.54 -2.48
C ALA A 68 17.86 11.07 -2.39
N ASP A 69 18.63 11.74 -3.25
CA ASP A 69 18.64 13.20 -3.33
C ASP A 69 17.21 13.72 -3.62
N PRO A 70 16.75 14.79 -2.95
CA PRO A 70 15.45 15.41 -3.21
C PRO A 70 15.15 15.65 -4.70
N ILE A 71 16.15 15.94 -5.50
CA ILE A 71 16.02 16.12 -6.97
C ILE A 71 15.59 14.81 -7.65
N THR A 72 16.19 13.70 -7.26
CA THR A 72 15.84 12.36 -7.81
C THR A 72 14.42 11.98 -7.44
N ILE A 73 13.99 12.30 -6.23
CA ILE A 73 12.65 12.02 -5.74
C ILE A 73 11.61 12.83 -6.49
N ILE A 74 11.86 14.11 -6.74
CA ILE A 74 10.95 14.94 -7.52
C ILE A 74 10.67 14.32 -8.88
N HIS A 75 11.69 13.80 -9.56
CA HIS A 75 11.48 13.12 -10.84
C HIS A 75 10.58 11.89 -10.68
N SER A 76 10.81 11.09 -9.65
CA SER A 76 9.99 9.90 -9.37
C SER A 76 8.56 10.25 -8.99
N VAL A 77 8.35 11.28 -8.16
CA VAL A 77 7.02 11.73 -7.73
C VAL A 77 6.27 12.39 -8.89
N ARG A 78 6.93 13.24 -9.68
CA ARG A 78 6.33 13.87 -10.86
C ARG A 78 5.93 12.86 -11.95
N SER A 79 6.63 11.73 -12.05
CA SER A 79 6.26 10.68 -13.00
C SER A 79 4.90 10.03 -12.69
N LEU A 80 4.38 10.20 -11.48
CA LEU A 80 3.02 9.80 -11.10
C LEU A 80 1.96 10.75 -11.67
N ALA A 81 2.37 11.95 -12.15
CA ALA A 81 1.48 12.97 -12.71
C ALA A 81 0.30 13.29 -11.78
N ARG A 82 -0.91 12.97 -12.19
CA ARG A 82 -2.12 13.16 -11.39
C ARG A 82 -2.28 12.02 -10.40
N LEU A 83 -2.25 12.33 -9.12
CA LEU A 83 -2.55 11.38 -8.06
C LEU A 83 -4.04 11.47 -7.71
N GLU A 84 -4.84 10.67 -8.41
CA GLU A 84 -6.27 10.51 -8.11
C GLU A 84 -6.43 9.70 -6.82
N THR A 85 -7.01 10.31 -5.80
CA THR A 85 -7.02 9.72 -4.46
C THR A 85 -8.42 9.42 -3.93
N ILE A 86 -9.45 10.01 -4.55
CA ILE A 86 -10.85 9.81 -4.14
C ILE A 86 -11.80 9.95 -5.32
N GLN A 87 -12.83 9.14 -5.31
CA GLN A 87 -13.95 9.21 -6.24
C GLN A 87 -15.27 9.25 -5.46
N TYR A 88 -16.14 10.21 -5.77
CA TYR A 88 -17.51 10.26 -5.29
C TYR A 88 -18.48 9.88 -6.39
N SER A 89 -19.55 9.17 -6.02
CA SER A 89 -20.76 9.01 -6.83
C SER A 89 -21.86 9.85 -6.19
N VAL A 90 -22.39 10.80 -6.94
CA VAL A 90 -23.39 11.76 -6.45
C VAL A 90 -24.64 11.67 -7.30
N GLU A 91 -25.79 11.66 -6.66
CA GLU A 91 -27.09 11.75 -7.33
C GLU A 91 -27.75 13.10 -7.06
N LYS A 92 -28.28 13.71 -8.10
CA LYS A 92 -29.03 14.98 -8.03
C LYS A 92 -30.26 14.93 -8.91
N VAL A 93 -31.35 15.56 -8.43
CA VAL A 93 -32.55 15.81 -9.22
C VAL A 93 -32.54 17.26 -9.65
N ILE A 94 -32.55 17.49 -10.96
CA ILE A 94 -32.49 18.81 -11.57
C ILE A 94 -33.83 19.09 -12.23
N THR A 95 -34.42 20.23 -11.90
CA THR A 95 -35.58 20.76 -12.62
C THR A 95 -35.11 21.86 -13.56
N ALA A 96 -35.36 21.70 -14.85
CA ALA A 96 -35.12 22.72 -15.84
C ALA A 96 -36.46 23.18 -16.42
N GLU A 97 -36.64 24.49 -16.52
CA GLU A 97 -37.87 25.09 -17.02
C GLU A 97 -37.54 26.15 -18.07
N SER A 98 -38.31 26.17 -19.15
CA SER A 98 -38.31 27.26 -20.12
C SER A 98 -39.71 27.74 -20.38
N GLY A 99 -39.92 29.05 -20.57
CA GLY A 99 -41.21 29.70 -20.71
C GLY A 99 -41.60 30.47 -19.46
N GLN A 100 -42.38 31.50 -19.62
CA GLN A 100 -42.72 32.44 -18.54
C GLN A 100 -44.09 32.17 -17.93
N ALA A 101 -44.16 32.19 -16.59
CA ALA A 101 -45.42 32.34 -15.88
C ALA A 101 -46.05 33.71 -16.22
N PRO A 102 -47.37 33.82 -16.34
CA PRO A 102 -48.43 32.87 -15.99
C PRO A 102 -48.85 31.93 -17.12
N PHE A 103 -48.28 32.02 -18.31
CA PHE A 103 -48.70 31.24 -19.49
C PHE A 103 -47.83 29.97 -19.71
N GLY A 104 -47.12 29.50 -18.68
CA GLY A 104 -46.27 28.31 -18.76
C GLY A 104 -47.01 27.05 -19.22
N PHE A 105 -48.31 26.90 -18.87
CA PHE A 105 -49.14 25.78 -19.31
C PHE A 105 -49.41 25.76 -20.81
N LEU A 106 -49.28 26.92 -21.49
CA LEU A 106 -49.46 27.04 -22.94
C LEU A 106 -48.13 26.96 -23.69
N PHE A 107 -47.07 27.63 -23.18
CA PHE A 107 -45.83 27.88 -23.90
C PHE A 107 -44.59 27.38 -23.13
N GLY A 108 -44.78 26.87 -21.90
CA GLY A 108 -43.67 26.38 -21.08
C GLY A 108 -43.21 24.98 -21.48
N ASP A 109 -41.99 24.67 -21.08
CA ASP A 109 -41.44 23.33 -21.14
C ASP A 109 -40.70 23.09 -19.83
N LYS A 110 -41.04 22.01 -19.14
CA LYS A 110 -40.45 21.64 -17.83
C LYS A 110 -39.92 20.22 -17.91
N LEU A 111 -38.70 20.04 -17.45
CA LEU A 111 -37.98 18.76 -17.46
C LEU A 111 -37.45 18.45 -16.07
N LEU A 112 -37.71 17.24 -15.61
CA LEU A 112 -37.14 16.68 -14.38
C LEU A 112 -36.12 15.62 -14.75
N LEU A 113 -34.84 15.90 -14.44
CA LEU A 113 -33.70 15.02 -14.74
C LEU A 113 -33.20 14.40 -13.43
N VAL A 114 -33.15 13.07 -13.39
CA VAL A 114 -32.40 12.34 -12.36
C VAL A 114 -30.98 12.11 -12.89
N ALA A 115 -30.03 12.79 -12.29
CA ALA A 115 -28.63 12.81 -12.73
C ALA A 115 -27.76 12.05 -11.73
N HIS A 116 -27.04 11.05 -12.23
CA HIS A 116 -25.96 10.37 -11.52
C HIS A 116 -24.65 10.89 -12.07
N GLY A 117 -23.73 11.30 -11.18
CA GLY A 117 -22.42 11.77 -11.60
C GLY A 117 -21.29 11.16 -10.82
N ILE A 118 -20.13 11.22 -11.42
CA ILE A 118 -18.86 10.79 -10.86
C ILE A 118 -17.96 12.01 -10.74
N VAL A 119 -17.40 12.21 -9.53
CA VAL A 119 -16.43 13.26 -9.26
C VAL A 119 -15.16 12.61 -8.77
N ILE A 120 -14.04 12.89 -9.46
CA ILE A 120 -12.71 12.40 -9.10
C ILE A 120 -11.85 13.59 -8.69
N ALA A 121 -11.24 13.51 -7.51
CA ALA A 121 -10.34 14.52 -6.99
C ALA A 121 -9.00 13.91 -6.56
N GLY A 122 -7.98 14.76 -6.50
CA GLY A 122 -6.64 14.36 -6.14
C GLY A 122 -5.67 15.54 -6.13
N VAL A 123 -4.38 15.24 -6.21
CA VAL A 123 -3.30 16.22 -6.24
C VAL A 123 -2.50 16.07 -7.54
N ASP A 124 -2.30 17.19 -8.22
CA ASP A 124 -1.46 17.24 -9.41
C ASP A 124 0.02 17.37 -9.01
N LEU A 125 0.72 16.25 -9.05
CA LEU A 125 2.13 16.17 -8.66
C LEU A 125 3.08 16.76 -9.73
N GLU A 126 2.62 17.04 -10.95
CA GLU A 126 3.42 17.76 -11.95
C GLU A 126 3.70 19.20 -11.49
N LYS A 127 2.80 19.77 -10.70
CA LYS A 127 2.94 21.11 -10.12
C LYS A 127 3.96 21.19 -8.98
N LEU A 128 4.42 20.06 -8.45
CA LEU A 128 5.40 19.99 -7.37
C LEU A 128 6.75 20.54 -7.84
N LYS A 129 7.35 21.45 -7.08
CA LYS A 129 8.62 22.10 -7.41
C LYS A 129 9.76 21.57 -6.52
N PRO A 130 11.04 21.67 -6.95
CA PRO A 130 12.18 21.27 -6.12
C PRO A 130 12.21 21.91 -4.74
N GLN A 131 11.78 23.16 -4.63
CA GLN A 131 11.72 23.89 -3.36
C GLN A 131 10.58 23.43 -2.42
N ASP A 132 9.63 22.64 -2.92
CA ASP A 132 8.53 22.10 -2.14
C ASP A 132 8.92 20.83 -1.37
N LEU A 133 10.15 20.33 -1.59
CA LEU A 133 10.74 19.18 -0.89
C LEU A 133 12.04 19.65 -0.23
N GLN A 134 12.07 19.67 1.10
CA GLN A 134 13.23 20.10 1.88
C GLN A 134 13.59 19.01 2.89
N LEU A 135 14.88 18.70 2.99
CA LEU A 135 15.37 17.74 3.98
C LEU A 135 16.03 18.51 5.12
N GLU A 136 15.39 18.51 6.30
CA GLU A 136 15.90 19.16 7.50
C GLU A 136 16.08 18.15 8.62
N ASN A 137 17.29 18.04 9.15
CA ASN A 137 17.62 17.14 10.26
C ASN A 137 17.16 15.68 10.08
N GLY A 138 17.10 15.21 8.82
CA GLY A 138 16.64 13.86 8.48
C GLY A 138 15.12 13.69 8.34
N VAL A 139 14.35 14.77 8.50
CA VAL A 139 12.91 14.84 8.25
C VAL A 139 12.68 15.44 6.87
N LEU A 140 11.86 14.79 6.07
CA LEU A 140 11.45 15.31 4.75
C LEU A 140 10.22 16.22 4.93
N LEU A 141 10.40 17.51 4.71
CA LEU A 141 9.32 18.50 4.66
C LEU A 141 8.76 18.56 3.24
N VAL A 142 7.46 18.37 3.11
CA VAL A 142 6.76 18.30 1.82
C VAL A 142 5.64 19.33 1.78
N LYS A 143 5.68 20.23 0.79
CA LYS A 143 4.58 21.15 0.51
C LYS A 143 3.83 20.66 -0.73
N LEU A 144 2.64 20.07 -0.52
CA LEU A 144 1.83 19.56 -1.62
C LEU A 144 1.13 20.70 -2.36
N PRO A 145 0.96 20.58 -3.69
CA PRO A 145 0.01 21.37 -4.44
C PRO A 145 -1.41 21.22 -3.86
N SER A 146 -2.23 22.25 -4.03
CA SER A 146 -3.63 22.18 -3.60
C SER A 146 -4.39 21.06 -4.32
N PRO A 147 -5.26 20.33 -3.61
CA PRO A 147 -6.10 19.32 -4.23
C PRO A 147 -7.08 19.97 -5.21
N GLU A 148 -7.41 19.27 -6.28
CA GLU A 148 -8.34 19.75 -7.30
C GLU A 148 -9.24 18.63 -7.81
N ILE A 149 -10.37 19.01 -8.41
CA ILE A 149 -11.23 18.08 -9.12
C ILE A 149 -10.68 17.89 -10.53
N PHE A 150 -10.34 16.65 -10.86
CA PHE A 150 -9.86 16.27 -12.18
C PHE A 150 -11.00 15.95 -13.14
N VAL A 151 -12.06 15.35 -12.62
CA VAL A 151 -13.22 14.93 -13.40
C VAL A 151 -14.49 15.21 -12.61
N ALA A 152 -15.47 15.82 -13.26
CA ALA A 152 -16.84 15.87 -12.80
C ALA A 152 -17.71 15.65 -14.04
N THR A 153 -18.37 14.50 -14.14
CA THR A 153 -19.14 14.10 -15.32
C THR A 153 -20.38 13.31 -14.94
N LEU A 154 -21.37 13.28 -15.82
CA LEU A 154 -22.54 12.42 -15.66
C LEU A 154 -22.24 10.99 -16.10
N ASP A 155 -22.77 10.04 -15.35
CA ASP A 155 -22.94 8.66 -15.77
C ASP A 155 -24.19 8.59 -16.67
N ASN A 156 -23.98 8.56 -17.97
CA ASN A 156 -25.08 8.60 -18.94
C ASN A 156 -25.95 7.35 -18.92
N ASP A 157 -25.43 6.22 -18.44
CA ASP A 157 -26.20 4.97 -18.36
C ASP A 157 -27.21 5.01 -17.19
N LYS A 158 -26.92 5.83 -16.18
CA LYS A 158 -27.76 5.99 -15.00
C LYS A 158 -28.56 7.32 -14.97
N THR A 159 -28.19 8.27 -15.83
CA THR A 159 -28.83 9.56 -15.92
C THR A 159 -30.02 9.50 -16.89
N TYR A 160 -31.22 9.85 -16.43
CA TYR A 160 -32.42 9.77 -17.25
C TYR A 160 -33.38 10.91 -16.96
N VAL A 161 -34.19 11.21 -17.97
CA VAL A 161 -35.35 12.14 -17.83
C VAL A 161 -36.49 11.41 -17.13
N TYR A 162 -36.80 11.83 -15.91
CA TYR A 162 -37.90 11.26 -15.12
C TYR A 162 -39.25 11.73 -15.63
N ASN A 163 -39.40 13.04 -15.90
CA ASN A 163 -40.64 13.62 -16.43
C ASN A 163 -40.31 14.81 -17.32
N ARG A 164 -41.15 15.04 -18.32
CA ARG A 164 -41.13 16.23 -19.15
C ARG A 164 -42.57 16.67 -19.46
N GLU A 165 -42.86 17.91 -19.14
CA GLU A 165 -44.17 18.54 -19.40
C GLU A 165 -43.98 19.68 -20.40
N THR A 166 -44.61 19.55 -21.58
CA THR A 166 -44.53 20.52 -22.64
C THR A 166 -45.90 21.22 -22.80
N GLY A 167 -45.92 22.52 -22.86
CA GLY A 167 -47.15 23.33 -23.01
C GLY A 167 -47.88 23.06 -24.31
N LEU A 168 -49.20 23.29 -24.27
CA LEU A 168 -50.12 22.91 -25.35
C LEU A 168 -49.83 23.59 -26.69
N LEU A 169 -49.20 24.76 -26.69
CA LEU A 169 -48.94 25.59 -27.88
C LEU A 169 -47.45 25.72 -28.23
N THR A 170 -46.61 24.91 -27.59
CA THR A 170 -45.14 24.89 -27.90
C THR A 170 -44.72 23.53 -28.38
N LYS A 171 -43.64 23.50 -29.18
CA LYS A 171 -42.98 22.25 -29.61
C LYS A 171 -41.95 21.71 -28.58
N GLY A 172 -41.82 22.40 -27.44
CA GLY A 172 -40.78 22.16 -26.45
C GLY A 172 -39.41 22.76 -26.86
N ASN A 173 -38.56 22.94 -25.88
CA ASN A 173 -37.18 23.43 -26.09
C ASN A 173 -36.24 22.27 -26.31
N VAL A 174 -35.69 22.15 -27.52
CA VAL A 174 -34.74 21.06 -27.88
C VAL A 174 -33.44 21.10 -27.09
N HIS A 175 -33.05 22.24 -26.51
CA HIS A 175 -31.85 22.40 -25.73
C HIS A 175 -32.06 22.19 -24.23
N LEU A 176 -33.31 22.10 -23.75
CA LEU A 176 -33.62 22.04 -22.32
C LEU A 176 -32.96 20.86 -21.60
N GLU A 177 -32.88 19.71 -22.24
CA GLU A 177 -32.19 18.54 -21.69
C GLU A 177 -30.68 18.77 -21.61
N SER A 178 -30.06 19.32 -22.65
CA SER A 178 -28.62 19.62 -22.65
C SER A 178 -28.25 20.66 -21.58
N ASP A 179 -29.13 21.64 -21.38
CA ASP A 179 -28.97 22.65 -20.33
C ASP A 179 -29.11 22.03 -18.93
N ALA A 180 -30.13 21.14 -18.76
CA ALA A 180 -30.33 20.40 -17.53
C ALA A 180 -29.12 19.51 -17.19
N ARG A 181 -28.53 18.82 -18.16
CA ARG A 181 -27.34 18.01 -17.98
C ARG A 181 -26.15 18.83 -17.55
N ARG A 182 -25.90 19.98 -18.19
CA ARG A 182 -24.80 20.90 -17.77
C ARG A 182 -25.03 21.45 -16.36
N ALA A 183 -26.27 21.82 -16.03
CA ALA A 183 -26.59 22.25 -14.67
C ALA A 183 -26.41 21.13 -13.64
N ALA A 184 -26.72 19.89 -14.02
CA ALA A 184 -26.51 18.72 -13.19
C ALA A 184 -25.02 18.49 -12.91
N GLU A 185 -24.13 18.54 -13.92
CA GLU A 185 -22.68 18.39 -13.75
C GLU A 185 -22.14 19.42 -12.76
N GLU A 186 -22.53 20.68 -12.91
CA GLU A 186 -22.07 21.75 -12.00
C GLU A 186 -22.65 21.55 -10.58
N ALA A 187 -23.93 21.18 -10.44
CA ALA A 187 -24.55 20.92 -9.15
C ALA A 187 -23.90 19.73 -8.43
N ILE A 188 -23.52 18.68 -9.17
CA ILE A 188 -22.79 17.51 -8.65
C ILE A 188 -21.39 17.88 -8.21
N ARG A 189 -20.69 18.68 -9.03
CA ARG A 189 -19.37 19.21 -8.68
C ARG A 189 -19.40 20.02 -7.39
N GLN A 190 -20.34 20.94 -7.28
CA GLN A 190 -20.50 21.80 -6.09
C GLN A 190 -20.88 20.97 -4.85
N ALA A 191 -21.75 19.98 -5.01
CA ALA A 191 -22.09 19.06 -3.92
C ALA A 191 -20.84 18.33 -3.40
N ALA A 192 -20.04 17.76 -4.28
CA ALA A 192 -18.81 17.06 -3.89
C ALA A 192 -17.83 17.98 -3.15
N ILE A 193 -17.69 19.25 -3.59
CA ILE A 193 -16.86 20.25 -2.89
C ILE A 193 -17.42 20.53 -1.50
N THR A 194 -18.72 20.75 -1.39
CA THR A 194 -19.39 21.03 -0.11
C THR A 194 -19.29 19.86 0.86
N ASP A 195 -19.31 18.64 0.34
CA ASP A 195 -19.16 17.40 1.10
C ASP A 195 -17.67 17.09 1.46
N GLY A 196 -16.73 17.99 1.12
CA GLY A 196 -15.34 17.94 1.57
C GLY A 196 -14.46 17.00 0.75
N ILE A 197 -14.76 16.71 -0.52
CA ILE A 197 -13.98 15.82 -1.38
C ILE A 197 -12.52 16.27 -1.49
N LEU A 198 -12.25 17.60 -1.48
CA LEU A 198 -10.90 18.14 -1.61
C LEU A 198 -10.05 17.86 -0.35
N ASP A 199 -10.64 18.00 0.84
CA ASP A 199 -9.93 17.69 2.09
C ASP A 199 -9.60 16.20 2.19
N LEU A 200 -10.54 15.35 1.80
CA LEU A 200 -10.30 13.90 1.74
C LEU A 200 -9.25 13.55 0.68
N ALA A 201 -9.27 14.23 -0.48
CA ALA A 201 -8.27 14.06 -1.52
C ALA A 201 -6.87 14.39 -1.00
N LYS A 202 -6.70 15.51 -0.28
CA LYS A 202 -5.44 15.89 0.36
C LYS A 202 -4.97 14.84 1.36
N ASN A 203 -5.81 14.45 2.31
CA ASN A 203 -5.46 13.49 3.35
C ASN A 203 -5.06 12.13 2.78
N ASN A 204 -5.75 11.68 1.74
CA ASN A 204 -5.42 10.43 1.06
C ASN A 204 -4.09 10.53 0.29
N ALA A 205 -3.82 11.67 -0.37
CA ALA A 205 -2.56 11.92 -1.04
C ALA A 205 -1.39 11.93 -0.05
N GLU A 206 -1.51 12.63 1.06
CA GLU A 206 -0.52 12.66 2.13
C GLU A 206 -0.24 11.24 2.67
N SER A 207 -1.29 10.48 2.97
CA SER A 207 -1.18 9.11 3.45
C SER A 207 -0.51 8.16 2.44
N TYR A 208 -0.74 8.35 1.15
CA TYR A 208 -0.07 7.59 0.10
C TYR A 208 1.41 7.97 0.01
N LEU A 209 1.71 9.27 -0.01
CA LEU A 209 3.06 9.78 -0.15
C LEU A 209 3.94 9.49 1.07
N ILE A 210 3.39 9.49 2.29
CA ILE A 210 4.11 9.02 3.49
C ILE A 210 4.65 7.61 3.25
N ARG A 211 3.79 6.68 2.84
CA ARG A 211 4.21 5.29 2.57
C ARG A 211 5.26 5.20 1.47
N LEU A 212 5.11 5.99 0.42
CA LEU A 212 6.07 6.06 -0.67
C LEU A 212 7.44 6.55 -0.19
N PHE A 213 7.48 7.67 0.54
CA PHE A 213 8.73 8.25 1.03
C PHE A 213 9.42 7.36 2.08
N LEU A 214 8.66 6.71 2.96
CA LEU A 214 9.20 5.72 3.89
C LEU A 214 9.82 4.52 3.14
N ALA A 215 9.19 4.06 2.05
CA ALA A 215 9.73 3.00 1.20
C ALA A 215 11.01 3.44 0.46
N LEU A 216 11.17 4.74 0.18
CA LEU A 216 12.37 5.32 -0.40
C LEU A 216 13.49 5.57 0.64
N GLY A 217 13.27 5.23 1.91
CA GLY A 217 14.28 5.26 2.98
C GLY A 217 14.26 6.51 3.87
N TYR A 218 13.29 7.43 3.71
CA TYR A 218 13.13 8.53 4.65
C TYR A 218 12.58 8.01 5.97
N ARG A 219 13.08 8.55 7.09
CA ARG A 219 12.68 8.11 8.42
C ARG A 219 11.39 8.78 8.89
N ASP A 220 11.20 10.02 8.45
CA ASP A 220 10.05 10.84 8.83
C ASP A 220 9.68 11.81 7.71
N VAL A 221 8.38 12.09 7.56
CA VAL A 221 7.81 12.94 6.52
C VAL A 221 6.75 13.84 7.14
N VAL A 222 6.88 15.13 6.93
CA VAL A 222 5.92 16.13 7.44
C VAL A 222 5.39 16.96 6.28
N PHE A 223 4.06 17.06 6.19
CA PHE A 223 3.37 17.92 5.23
C PHE A 223 3.08 19.30 5.83
N GLN A 224 3.23 20.35 5.01
CA GLN A 224 3.03 21.76 5.38
C GLN A 224 1.83 22.35 4.63
#